data_94fbe143cc16547bdacbf8153326d0f0
#
_entry.id   94fbe143cc16547bdacbf8153326d0f0
#
_cell.length_a   1.000
_cell.length_b   1.000
_cell.length_c   1.000
_cell.angle_alpha   90.00
_cell.angle_beta   90.00
_cell.angle_gamma   90.00
#
_symmetry.space_group_name_H-M   'P 1'
#
loop_
_entity.id
_entity.type
_entity.pdbx_description
1 polymer ?
#
loop_
_entity_poly.entity_id
_entity_poly.type
_entity_poly.pdbx_seq_one_letter_code
_entity_poly.pdbx_strand_id
1 'polypeptide(L)'
;MWLILFWILLLVNHAWSAPEFAFLLVLTAFQVFEAMQISPAMTRYKFLWNLLRLLLCYLLIGFTGGLESTYYILLFWPIVLAAMRLKPFGTLVFTVLTIGSYLSFLLFIPWSVYHIPSYGVQSLVLRCIAFLILACAVSTAGRASGQPHITA
;
A
#
# COMPACT_ATOMS: atom_id res chain seq x y z
N MET A 1 -5.44 -11.15 8.86
CA MET A 1 -3.95 -11.15 8.90
C MET A 1 -3.35 -9.76 8.87
N TRP A 2 -3.76 -8.87 7.98
CA TRP A 2 -3.19 -7.50 7.86
C TRP A 2 -3.46 -6.59 9.07
N LEU A 3 -4.56 -6.78 9.79
CA LEU A 3 -4.85 -6.08 11.06
C LEU A 3 -3.72 -6.25 12.08
N ILE A 4 -3.15 -7.45 12.18
CA ILE A 4 -2.05 -7.74 13.08
C ILE A 4 -0.81 -6.92 12.70
N LEU A 5 -0.54 -6.75 11.40
CA LEU A 5 0.56 -5.92 10.92
C LEU A 5 0.41 -4.46 11.34
N PHE A 6 -0.81 -3.90 11.27
CA PHE A 6 -1.07 -2.53 11.71
C PHE A 6 -0.79 -2.34 13.18
N TRP A 7 -1.23 -3.28 14.02
CA TRP A 7 -1.00 -3.22 15.47
C TRP A 7 0.46 -3.43 15.84
N ILE A 8 1.18 -4.33 15.12
CA ILE A 8 2.61 -4.52 15.31
C ILE A 8 3.36 -3.23 14.95
N LEU A 9 3.05 -2.59 13.82
CA LEU A 9 3.68 -1.33 13.43
C LEU A 9 3.43 -0.22 14.45
N LEU A 10 2.24 -0.17 15.03
CA LEU A 10 1.91 0.76 16.08
C LEU A 10 2.73 0.49 17.35
N LEU A 11 2.91 -0.77 17.74
CA LEU A 11 3.72 -1.14 18.91
C LEU A 11 5.21 -0.86 18.73
N VAL A 12 5.73 -0.99 17.50
CA VAL A 12 7.14 -0.73 17.18
C VAL A 12 7.42 0.77 17.14
N ASN A 13 6.45 1.57 16.73
CA ASN A 13 6.60 3.02 16.63
C ASN A 13 6.28 3.66 18.00
N HIS A 14 7.33 3.87 18.81
CA HIS A 14 7.22 4.30 20.22
C HIS A 14 6.72 5.76 20.43
N ALA A 15 6.69 6.57 19.35
CA ALA A 15 6.25 7.98 19.39
C ALA A 15 4.89 8.12 18.67
N TRP A 16 3.81 7.88 19.41
CA TRP A 16 2.46 7.95 18.85
C TRP A 16 1.97 9.40 18.75
N SER A 17 1.66 9.83 17.55
CA SER A 17 0.89 11.04 17.37
C SER A 17 -0.60 10.72 17.29
N ALA A 18 -1.44 11.61 17.80
CA ALA A 18 -2.91 11.43 17.75
C ALA A 18 -3.44 11.19 16.32
N PRO A 19 -2.95 11.88 15.26
CA PRO A 19 -3.37 11.62 13.90
C PRO A 19 -2.96 10.23 13.39
N GLU A 20 -1.78 9.71 13.76
CA GLU A 20 -1.36 8.36 13.36
C GLU A 20 -2.32 7.30 13.87
N PHE A 21 -2.67 7.39 15.15
CA PHE A 21 -3.63 6.47 15.76
C PHE A 21 -5.00 6.55 15.06
N ALA A 22 -5.48 7.75 14.76
CA ALA A 22 -6.75 7.95 14.07
C ALA A 22 -6.74 7.31 12.67
N PHE A 23 -5.69 7.50 11.88
CA PHE A 23 -5.57 6.89 10.55
C PHE A 23 -5.47 5.36 10.61
N LEU A 24 -4.71 4.81 11.55
CA LEU A 24 -4.62 3.36 11.74
C LEU A 24 -5.97 2.77 12.16
N LEU A 25 -6.72 3.48 13.00
CA LEU A 25 -8.06 3.07 13.40
C LEU A 25 -9.03 3.09 12.21
N VAL A 26 -8.97 4.12 11.35
CA VAL A 26 -9.77 4.20 10.11
C VAL A 26 -9.41 3.06 9.16
N LEU A 27 -8.11 2.78 8.97
CA LEU A 27 -7.66 1.64 8.14
C LEU A 27 -8.13 0.31 8.71
N THR A 28 -8.09 0.14 10.03
CA THR A 28 -8.58 -1.05 10.72
C THR A 28 -10.09 -1.21 10.54
N ALA A 29 -10.86 -0.15 10.77
CA ALA A 29 -12.30 -0.13 10.57
C ALA A 29 -12.67 -0.45 9.11
N PHE A 30 -11.94 0.12 8.16
CA PHE A 30 -12.14 -0.16 6.74
C PHE A 30 -11.89 -1.64 6.40
N GLN A 31 -10.88 -2.25 6.99
CA GLN A 31 -10.56 -3.66 6.79
C GLN A 31 -11.59 -4.58 7.43
N VAL A 32 -12.08 -4.26 8.62
CA VAL A 32 -13.18 -5.00 9.28
C VAL A 32 -14.45 -4.89 8.45
N PHE A 33 -14.79 -3.69 7.98
CA PHE A 33 -15.94 -3.45 7.12
C PHE A 33 -15.86 -4.28 5.82
N GLU A 34 -14.68 -4.35 5.21
CA GLU A 34 -14.46 -5.20 4.03
C GLU A 34 -14.61 -6.70 4.34
N ALA A 35 -14.11 -7.14 5.50
CA ALA A 35 -14.23 -8.55 5.91
C ALA A 35 -15.67 -8.94 6.20
N MET A 36 -16.50 -8.02 6.69
CA MET A 36 -17.92 -8.23 6.97
C MET A 36 -18.81 -8.13 5.74
N GLN A 37 -18.41 -7.35 4.75
CA GLN A 37 -19.19 -7.15 3.53
C GLN A 37 -18.67 -8.03 2.39
N ILE A 38 -19.13 -9.27 2.34
CA ILE A 38 -19.11 -10.10 1.12
C ILE A 38 -20.27 -9.62 0.23
N SER A 39 -20.28 -8.34 -0.13
CA SER A 39 -21.34 -7.80 -0.99
C SER A 39 -20.95 -7.95 -2.46
N PRO A 40 -21.89 -8.35 -3.33
CA PRO A 40 -21.66 -8.41 -4.79
C PRO A 40 -21.27 -7.04 -5.38
N ALA A 41 -21.64 -5.93 -4.75
CA ALA A 41 -21.18 -4.59 -5.14
C ALA A 41 -19.67 -4.41 -5.05
N MET A 42 -19.00 -5.05 -4.07
CA MET A 42 -17.54 -5.00 -3.93
C MET A 42 -16.81 -5.72 -5.07
N THR A 43 -17.42 -6.74 -5.66
CA THR A 43 -16.82 -7.45 -6.80
C THR A 43 -16.85 -6.60 -8.07
N ARG A 44 -17.85 -5.72 -8.22
CA ARG A 44 -17.98 -4.81 -9.37
C ARG A 44 -16.98 -3.67 -9.35
N TYR A 45 -16.60 -3.18 -8.15
CA TYR A 45 -15.74 -2.00 -7.99
C TYR A 45 -14.37 -2.33 -7.37
N LYS A 46 -13.82 -3.52 -7.67
CA LYS A 46 -12.53 -4.01 -7.12
C LYS A 46 -11.39 -2.98 -7.23
N PHE A 47 -11.28 -2.32 -8.38
CA PHE A 47 -10.25 -1.32 -8.62
C PHE A 47 -10.44 -0.08 -7.73
N LEU A 48 -11.67 0.42 -7.63
CA LEU A 48 -11.98 1.59 -6.81
C LEU A 48 -11.71 1.35 -5.32
N TRP A 49 -12.10 0.19 -4.80
CA TRP A 49 -11.82 -0.20 -3.42
C TRP A 49 -10.33 -0.28 -3.13
N ASN A 50 -9.57 -0.81 -4.09
CA ASN A 50 -8.13 -0.90 -3.95
C ASN A 50 -7.47 0.49 -4.04
N LEU A 51 -8.00 1.38 -4.88
CA LEU A 51 -7.58 2.77 -4.97
C LEU A 51 -7.85 3.54 -3.66
N LEU A 52 -9.00 3.31 -3.04
CA LEU A 52 -9.32 3.92 -1.74
C LEU A 52 -8.35 3.48 -0.65
N ARG A 53 -7.94 2.20 -0.64
CA ARG A 53 -6.89 1.72 0.28
C ARG A 53 -5.55 2.39 0.03
N LEU A 54 -5.16 2.48 -1.24
CA LEU A 54 -3.93 3.18 -1.60
C LEU A 54 -3.95 4.62 -1.10
N LEU A 55 -5.08 5.32 -1.28
CA LEU A 55 -5.27 6.69 -0.81
C LEU A 55 -5.12 6.79 0.71
N LEU A 56 -5.74 5.89 1.47
CA LEU A 56 -5.62 5.87 2.93
C LEU A 56 -4.19 5.60 3.39
N CYS A 57 -3.49 4.64 2.77
CA CYS A 57 -2.08 4.38 3.05
C CYS A 57 -1.20 5.58 2.69
N TYR A 58 -1.46 6.22 1.56
CA TYR A 58 -0.76 7.41 1.11
C TYR A 58 -0.91 8.56 2.10
N LEU A 59 -2.12 8.84 2.56
CA LEU A 59 -2.38 9.88 3.56
C LEU A 59 -1.66 9.57 4.87
N LEU A 60 -1.72 8.34 5.36
CA LEU A 60 -1.01 7.94 6.57
C LEU A 60 0.50 8.19 6.44
N ILE A 61 1.12 7.76 5.32
CA ILE A 61 2.54 7.97 5.07
C ILE A 61 2.87 9.46 5.02
N GLY A 62 2.03 10.27 4.36
CA GLY A 62 2.21 11.72 4.28
C GLY A 62 2.20 12.40 5.66
N PHE A 63 1.31 11.97 6.56
CA PHE A 63 1.23 12.51 7.93
C PHE A 63 2.33 12.00 8.86
N THR A 64 2.99 10.88 8.53
CA THR A 64 3.98 10.22 9.39
C THR A 64 5.44 10.42 8.94
N GLY A 65 5.70 11.40 8.10
CA GLY A 65 7.06 11.74 7.66
C GLY A 65 7.38 11.41 6.20
N GLY A 66 6.36 11.09 5.39
CA GLY A 66 6.52 10.90 3.94
C GLY A 66 7.51 9.78 3.59
N LEU A 67 8.61 10.11 2.93
CA LEU A 67 9.62 9.13 2.48
C LEU A 67 10.34 8.41 3.64
N GLU A 68 10.46 9.03 4.81
CA GLU A 68 11.12 8.44 5.99
C GLU A 68 10.17 7.61 6.84
N SER A 69 8.86 7.66 6.53
CA SER A 69 7.85 6.92 7.28
C SER A 69 8.10 5.41 7.22
N THR A 70 8.05 4.76 8.38
CA THR A 70 8.11 3.30 8.52
C THR A 70 6.86 2.63 7.93
N TYR A 71 5.77 3.39 7.78
CA TYR A 71 4.48 2.90 7.28
C TYR A 71 4.47 2.64 5.76
N TYR A 72 5.57 2.89 5.02
CA TYR A 72 5.65 2.52 3.60
C TYR A 72 5.37 1.02 3.37
N ILE A 73 5.62 0.17 4.36
CA ILE A 73 5.31 -1.26 4.34
C ILE A 73 3.82 -1.52 4.08
N LEU A 74 2.94 -0.62 4.50
CA LEU A 74 1.50 -0.76 4.27
C LEU A 74 1.11 -0.68 2.80
N LEU A 75 1.96 -0.08 1.95
CA LEU A 75 1.75 -0.05 0.49
C LEU A 75 1.86 -1.45 -0.15
N PHE A 76 2.50 -2.40 0.51
CA PHE A 76 2.51 -3.78 0.04
C PHE A 76 1.10 -4.39 0.01
N TRP A 77 0.25 -4.01 0.97
CA TRP A 77 -1.10 -4.55 1.07
C TRP A 77 -1.98 -4.28 -0.16
N PRO A 78 -2.19 -3.03 -0.62
CA PRO A 78 -2.96 -2.78 -1.83
C PRO A 78 -2.35 -3.44 -3.08
N ILE A 79 -1.00 -3.57 -3.16
CA ILE A 79 -0.33 -4.28 -4.27
C ILE A 79 -0.68 -5.77 -4.28
N VAL A 80 -0.59 -6.44 -3.11
CA VAL A 80 -0.94 -7.86 -2.99
C VAL A 80 -2.40 -8.09 -3.37
N LEU A 81 -3.31 -7.26 -2.87
CA LEU A 81 -4.74 -7.38 -3.21
C LEU A 81 -5.02 -7.09 -4.68
N ALA A 82 -4.31 -6.13 -5.29
CA ALA A 82 -4.39 -5.90 -6.72
C ALA A 82 -3.95 -7.15 -7.50
N ALA A 83 -2.83 -7.75 -7.13
CA ALA A 83 -2.30 -8.94 -7.78
C ALA A 83 -3.22 -10.17 -7.63
N MET A 84 -3.96 -10.27 -6.53
CA MET A 84 -4.92 -11.36 -6.30
C MET A 84 -6.27 -11.15 -7.00
N ARG A 85 -6.70 -9.89 -7.19
CA ARG A 85 -8.07 -9.56 -7.62
C ARG A 85 -8.17 -9.00 -9.04
N LEU A 86 -7.07 -8.46 -9.57
CA LEU A 86 -7.04 -7.83 -10.89
C LEU A 86 -6.35 -8.73 -11.90
N LYS A 87 -6.65 -8.49 -13.18
CA LYS A 87 -5.91 -9.09 -14.30
C LYS A 87 -4.45 -8.58 -14.27
N PRO A 88 -3.47 -9.30 -14.87
CA PRO A 88 -2.05 -8.92 -14.84
C PRO A 88 -1.78 -7.48 -15.28
N PHE A 89 -2.45 -7.03 -16.31
CA PHE A 89 -2.35 -5.63 -16.76
C PHE A 89 -2.87 -4.65 -15.70
N GLY A 90 -4.00 -4.94 -15.07
CA GLY A 90 -4.54 -4.12 -13.96
C GLY A 90 -3.60 -4.09 -12.76
N THR A 91 -2.96 -5.20 -12.43
CA THR A 91 -1.94 -5.28 -11.38
C THR A 91 -0.74 -4.41 -11.70
N LEU A 92 -0.24 -4.45 -12.94
CA LEU A 92 0.88 -3.64 -13.37
C LEU A 92 0.54 -2.15 -13.28
N VAL A 93 -0.59 -1.74 -13.82
CA VAL A 93 -1.07 -0.35 -13.75
C VAL A 93 -1.18 0.11 -12.30
N PHE A 94 -1.74 -0.74 -11.44
CA PHE A 94 -1.90 -0.42 -10.02
C PHE A 94 -0.55 -0.31 -9.29
N THR A 95 0.41 -1.18 -9.61
CA THR A 95 1.76 -1.12 -9.04
C THR A 95 2.49 0.15 -9.45
N VAL A 96 2.40 0.53 -10.73
CA VAL A 96 2.97 1.79 -11.23
C VAL A 96 2.32 2.98 -10.53
N LEU A 97 1.00 2.96 -10.34
CA LEU A 97 0.28 4.00 -9.62
C LEU A 97 0.76 4.11 -8.15
N THR A 98 0.97 2.96 -7.48
CA THR A 98 1.47 2.93 -6.11
C THR A 98 2.89 3.49 -6.00
N ILE A 99 3.78 3.11 -6.91
CA ILE A 99 5.15 3.65 -6.98
C ILE A 99 5.11 5.16 -7.26
N GLY A 100 4.29 5.59 -8.23
CA GLY A 100 4.11 7.00 -8.56
C GLY A 100 3.60 7.81 -7.37
N SER A 101 2.60 7.29 -6.65
CA SER A 101 2.10 7.91 -5.42
C SER A 101 3.19 8.01 -4.34
N TYR A 102 4.00 6.97 -4.17
CA TYR A 102 5.11 7.02 -3.21
C TYR A 102 6.19 8.01 -3.62
N LEU A 103 6.55 8.04 -4.90
CA LEU A 103 7.54 9.00 -5.43
C LEU A 103 7.03 10.45 -5.43
N SER A 104 5.69 10.66 -5.44
CA SER A 104 5.12 12.01 -5.38
C SER A 104 5.52 12.77 -4.11
N PHE A 105 5.87 12.07 -3.02
CA PHE A 105 6.40 12.73 -1.83
C PHE A 105 7.70 13.49 -2.09
N LEU A 106 8.47 13.12 -3.11
CA LEU A 106 9.66 13.88 -3.53
C LEU A 106 9.31 15.30 -3.98
N LEU A 107 8.11 15.52 -4.51
CA LEU A 107 7.66 16.84 -4.96
C LEU A 107 7.37 17.80 -3.80
N PHE A 108 7.09 17.26 -2.62
CA PHE A 108 6.78 18.04 -1.42
C PHE A 108 8.00 18.33 -0.55
N ILE A 109 9.18 17.79 -0.91
CA ILE A 109 10.42 18.06 -0.18
C ILE A 109 10.95 19.44 -0.57
N PRO A 110 11.21 20.34 0.39
CA PRO A 110 11.87 21.62 0.12
C PRO A 110 13.37 21.37 -0.18
N TRP A 111 13.69 21.16 -1.44
CA TRP A 111 15.04 20.86 -1.93
C TRP A 111 16.09 21.91 -1.55
N SER A 112 15.67 23.14 -1.19
CA SER A 112 16.55 24.20 -0.75
C SER A 112 17.17 23.95 0.64
N VAL A 113 16.52 23.11 1.47
CA VAL A 113 16.90 22.86 2.86
C VAL A 113 17.28 21.39 3.09
N TYR A 114 16.66 20.48 2.33
CA TYR A 114 16.79 19.04 2.54
C TYR A 114 17.67 18.42 1.45
N HIS A 115 18.82 17.94 1.84
CA HIS A 115 19.67 17.11 0.97
C HIS A 115 19.43 15.65 1.29
N ILE A 116 18.88 14.90 0.33
CA ILE A 116 18.72 13.45 0.49
C ILE A 116 20.13 12.84 0.52
N PRO A 117 20.52 12.23 1.63
CA PRO A 117 21.82 11.54 1.68
C PRO A 117 21.81 10.36 0.69
N SER A 118 22.98 9.97 0.19
CA SER A 118 23.13 8.91 -0.83
C SER A 118 22.46 7.60 -0.42
N TYR A 119 22.48 7.25 0.87
CA TYR A 119 21.78 6.08 1.41
C TYR A 119 20.25 6.22 1.35
N GLY A 120 19.72 7.44 1.40
CA GLY A 120 18.29 7.70 1.26
C GLY A 120 17.78 7.41 -0.15
N VAL A 121 18.55 7.78 -1.17
CA VAL A 121 18.24 7.46 -2.58
C VAL A 121 18.29 5.94 -2.81
N GLN A 122 19.33 5.27 -2.29
CA GLN A 122 19.43 3.80 -2.38
C GLN A 122 18.24 3.10 -1.72
N SER A 123 17.85 3.54 -0.51
CA SER A 123 16.70 3.00 0.21
C SER A 123 15.40 3.18 -0.60
N LEU A 124 15.21 4.33 -1.24
CA LEU A 124 14.02 4.63 -2.05
C LEU A 124 13.96 3.72 -3.28
N VAL A 125 15.07 3.58 -4.01
CA VAL A 125 15.16 2.67 -5.16
C VAL A 125 14.88 1.23 -4.74
N LEU A 126 15.45 0.80 -3.62
CA LEU A 126 15.26 -0.56 -3.10
C LEU A 126 13.80 -0.82 -2.72
N ARG A 127 13.10 0.14 -2.15
CA ARG A 127 11.66 0.06 -1.85
C ARG A 127 10.82 -0.05 -3.12
N CYS A 128 11.11 0.75 -4.16
CA CYS A 128 10.42 0.66 -5.45
C CYS A 128 10.64 -0.70 -6.12
N ILE A 129 11.86 -1.22 -6.08
CA ILE A 129 12.19 -2.57 -6.59
C ILE A 129 11.42 -3.63 -5.79
N ALA A 130 11.34 -3.51 -4.47
CA ALA A 130 10.58 -4.44 -3.63
C ALA A 130 9.08 -4.45 -3.99
N PHE A 131 8.48 -3.30 -4.30
CA PHE A 131 7.10 -3.23 -4.77
C PHE A 131 6.90 -3.99 -6.09
N LEU A 132 7.82 -3.85 -7.05
CA LEU A 132 7.77 -4.56 -8.33
C LEU A 132 7.95 -6.07 -8.14
N ILE A 133 8.94 -6.48 -7.37
CA ILE A 133 9.21 -7.91 -7.09
C ILE A 133 7.97 -8.55 -6.42
N LEU A 134 7.39 -7.88 -5.43
CA LEU A 134 6.19 -8.39 -4.75
C LEU A 134 5.01 -8.54 -5.72
N ALA A 135 4.76 -7.53 -6.56
CA ALA A 135 3.68 -7.59 -7.54
C ALA A 135 3.88 -8.74 -8.52
N CYS A 136 5.10 -8.95 -9.01
CA CYS A 136 5.45 -10.08 -9.88
C CYS A 136 5.28 -11.43 -9.16
N ALA A 137 5.83 -11.56 -7.96
CA ALA A 137 5.79 -12.81 -7.18
C ALA A 137 4.34 -13.24 -6.87
N VAL A 138 3.51 -12.31 -6.41
CA VAL A 138 2.10 -12.62 -6.09
C VAL A 138 1.30 -12.92 -7.34
N SER A 139 1.53 -12.20 -8.45
CA SER A 139 0.82 -12.45 -9.71
C SER A 139 1.20 -13.79 -10.34
N THR A 140 2.45 -14.24 -10.20
CA THR A 140 2.90 -15.56 -10.68
C THR A 140 2.39 -16.67 -9.79
N ALA A 141 2.45 -16.51 -8.46
CA ALA A 141 1.93 -17.49 -7.50
C ALA A 141 0.41 -17.70 -7.67
N GLY A 142 -0.36 -16.62 -7.89
CA GLY A 142 -1.79 -16.70 -8.15
C GLY A 142 -2.14 -17.48 -9.42
N ARG A 143 -1.29 -17.42 -10.45
CA ARG A 143 -1.46 -18.22 -11.68
C ARG A 143 -1.11 -19.68 -11.46
N ALA A 144 -0.04 -19.98 -10.70
CA ALA A 144 0.40 -21.33 -10.43
C ALA A 144 -0.61 -22.11 -9.58
N SER A 145 -1.35 -21.44 -8.70
CA SER A 145 -2.37 -22.08 -7.85
C SER A 145 -3.68 -22.42 -8.56
N GLY A 146 -3.77 -22.19 -9.88
CA GLY A 146 -4.92 -22.61 -10.68
C GLY A 146 -6.25 -21.98 -10.29
N GLN A 147 -6.22 -20.85 -9.56
CA GLN A 147 -7.46 -20.13 -9.29
C GLN A 147 -8.03 -19.61 -10.63
N PRO A 148 -9.18 -20.14 -11.08
CA PRO A 148 -9.80 -19.62 -12.29
C PRO A 148 -10.07 -18.13 -12.02
N HIS A 149 -9.52 -17.26 -12.87
CA HIS A 149 -9.97 -15.89 -12.91
C HIS A 149 -11.48 -15.94 -13.11
N ILE A 150 -12.25 -15.60 -12.06
CA ILE A 150 -13.69 -15.49 -12.15
C ILE A 150 -13.93 -14.40 -13.21
N THR A 151 -14.11 -14.87 -14.43
CA THR A 151 -14.56 -14.05 -15.55
C THR A 151 -16.01 -13.73 -15.29
N ALA A 152 -16.28 -12.55 -14.81
CA ALA A 152 -17.58 -11.90 -14.85
C ALA A 152 -17.40 -10.51 -15.43
#